data_43b1431d41def0f3ff4e7760e0e7af58
#
_entry.id   43b1431d41def0f3ff4e7760e0e7af58
#
_cell.length_a   1.000
_cell.length_b   1.000
_cell.length_c   1.000
_cell.angle_alpha   90.00
_cell.angle_beta   90.00
_cell.angle_gamma   90.00
#
_symmetry.space_group_name_H-M   'P 1'
#
loop_
_entity.id
_entity.type
_entity.pdbx_description
1 polymer ?
#
loop_
_entity_poly.entity_id
_entity_poly.type
_entity_poly.pdbx_seq_one_letter_code
_entity_poly.pdbx_strand_id
1 'polypeptide(L)'
;MSAGTKEGWGVQFKADGKAVTSVALEPNASKDITVEVTPPTNVKADTYSIPIKAANSSTSAETTLEAVITGSYELKISTPEGNLSTDVTAGNSRTVNLVIENTGTATLSDISVKASTPPNWESEFNSDKIASLKAGETKTIKATLTAPDEAIAGDYVTTFTAETAEASSDASFRVAVETSTLWGIVAILIILIVIGGLYFIFRKFGRR
;
A
#
# COMPACT_ATOMS: atom_id res chain seq x y z
N MET A 1 11.06 2.75 -43.47
CA MET A 1 10.77 1.76 -42.43
C MET A 1 9.79 2.36 -41.43
N SER A 2 8.88 1.60 -40.87
CA SER A 2 7.91 2.04 -39.88
C SER A 2 7.66 0.93 -38.87
N ALA A 3 7.18 1.33 -37.68
CA ALA A 3 6.74 0.41 -36.64
C ALA A 3 5.31 0.75 -36.23
N GLY A 4 4.51 -0.28 -36.00
CA GLY A 4 3.17 -0.15 -35.43
C GLY A 4 3.26 -0.30 -33.93
N THR A 5 3.22 0.81 -33.16
CA THR A 5 3.31 0.77 -31.71
C THR A 5 2.07 1.33 -31.04
N LYS A 6 1.82 0.92 -29.81
CA LYS A 6 0.83 1.57 -28.94
C LYS A 6 1.33 2.97 -28.54
N GLU A 7 0.43 3.82 -28.13
CA GLU A 7 0.73 5.16 -27.66
C GLU A 7 1.78 5.16 -26.54
N GLY A 8 2.74 6.07 -26.63
CA GLY A 8 3.82 6.22 -25.65
C GLY A 8 5.07 5.35 -25.87
N TRP A 9 5.06 4.39 -26.82
CA TRP A 9 6.23 3.61 -27.16
C TRP A 9 7.12 4.35 -28.16
N GLY A 10 8.42 4.43 -27.87
CA GLY A 10 9.43 4.92 -28.80
C GLY A 10 10.03 3.78 -29.63
N VAL A 11 10.09 3.95 -30.96
CA VAL A 11 10.85 3.02 -31.83
C VAL A 11 11.77 3.82 -32.74
N GLN A 12 13.05 3.48 -32.71
CA GLN A 12 14.08 4.08 -33.54
C GLN A 12 14.81 3.01 -34.36
N PHE A 13 14.93 3.25 -35.65
CA PHE A 13 15.74 2.40 -36.56
C PHE A 13 17.15 3.02 -36.68
N LYS A 14 18.18 2.19 -36.59
CA LYS A 14 19.59 2.60 -36.73
C LYS A 14 20.28 1.72 -37.77
N ALA A 15 21.03 2.35 -38.66
CA ALA A 15 21.97 1.71 -39.57
C ALA A 15 23.37 2.25 -39.29
N ASP A 16 24.36 1.39 -39.11
CA ASP A 16 25.75 1.78 -38.73
C ASP A 16 25.79 2.71 -37.53
N GLY A 17 24.93 2.48 -36.52
CA GLY A 17 24.83 3.28 -35.30
C GLY A 17 24.12 4.63 -35.42
N LYS A 18 23.69 5.03 -36.63
CA LYS A 18 22.98 6.29 -36.89
C LYS A 18 21.51 6.07 -37.09
N ALA A 19 20.67 6.96 -36.52
CA ALA A 19 19.23 6.94 -36.70
C ALA A 19 18.86 7.15 -38.19
N VAL A 20 18.01 6.28 -38.72
CA VAL A 20 17.60 6.32 -40.12
C VAL A 20 16.08 6.05 -40.25
N THR A 21 15.46 6.63 -41.28
CA THR A 21 14.08 6.33 -41.68
C THR A 21 14.06 5.49 -42.96
N SER A 22 15.13 5.53 -43.74
CA SER A 22 15.31 4.75 -44.94
C SER A 22 16.80 4.42 -45.15
N VAL A 23 17.08 3.34 -45.88
CA VAL A 23 18.42 2.93 -46.30
C VAL A 23 18.40 2.61 -47.77
N ALA A 24 19.47 2.94 -48.50
CA ALA A 24 19.67 2.49 -49.86
C ALA A 24 20.26 1.08 -49.84
N LEU A 25 19.74 0.20 -50.70
CA LEU A 25 20.19 -1.16 -50.88
C LEU A 25 20.41 -1.46 -52.36
N GLU A 26 21.63 -1.90 -52.68
CA GLU A 26 21.93 -2.40 -54.01
C GLU A 26 21.29 -3.77 -54.25
N PRO A 27 21.06 -4.17 -55.48
CA PRO A 27 20.55 -5.50 -55.81
C PRO A 27 21.40 -6.61 -55.16
N ASN A 28 20.73 -7.57 -54.54
CA ASN A 28 21.36 -8.67 -53.79
C ASN A 28 22.23 -8.29 -52.61
N ALA A 29 22.18 -7.01 -52.13
CA ALA A 29 22.85 -6.58 -50.93
C ALA A 29 21.96 -6.74 -49.72
N SER A 30 22.55 -6.89 -48.54
CA SER A 30 21.89 -6.89 -47.24
C SER A 30 22.45 -5.76 -46.35
N LYS A 31 21.62 -5.26 -45.48
CA LYS A 31 21.98 -4.24 -44.50
C LYS A 31 21.32 -4.56 -43.14
N ASP A 32 22.13 -4.59 -42.12
CA ASP A 32 21.62 -4.80 -40.77
C ASP A 32 21.01 -3.51 -40.23
N ILE A 33 19.82 -3.62 -39.66
CA ILE A 33 19.10 -2.53 -39.03
C ILE A 33 18.87 -2.89 -37.56
N THR A 34 19.42 -2.08 -36.68
CA THR A 34 19.15 -2.15 -35.25
C THR A 34 17.84 -1.44 -34.97
N VAL A 35 16.91 -2.12 -34.31
CA VAL A 35 15.66 -1.54 -33.82
C VAL A 35 15.77 -1.30 -32.35
N GLU A 36 15.74 -0.04 -31.93
CA GLU A 36 15.73 0.37 -30.52
C GLU A 36 14.30 0.65 -30.11
N VAL A 37 13.83 -0.05 -29.07
CA VAL A 37 12.49 0.07 -28.55
C VAL A 37 12.55 0.62 -27.13
N THR A 38 11.84 1.72 -26.89
CA THR A 38 11.75 2.37 -25.56
C THR A 38 10.31 2.32 -25.08
N PRO A 39 10.02 1.56 -24.01
CA PRO A 39 8.70 1.54 -23.41
C PRO A 39 8.40 2.83 -22.64
N PRO A 40 7.11 3.19 -22.45
CA PRO A 40 6.73 4.27 -21.55
C PRO A 40 7.05 3.92 -20.09
N THR A 41 7.23 4.94 -19.24
CA THR A 41 7.66 4.78 -17.82
C THR A 41 6.69 3.96 -16.97
N ASN A 42 5.39 3.96 -17.32
CA ASN A 42 4.33 3.27 -16.56
C ASN A 42 3.72 2.10 -17.34
N VAL A 43 4.53 1.43 -18.17
CA VAL A 43 4.07 0.26 -18.91
C VAL A 43 3.81 -0.90 -17.96
N LYS A 44 2.65 -1.55 -18.12
CA LYS A 44 2.31 -2.74 -17.30
C LYS A 44 3.14 -3.95 -17.74
N ALA A 45 3.37 -4.87 -16.80
CA ALA A 45 3.97 -6.16 -17.11
C ALA A 45 3.08 -6.93 -18.08
N ASP A 46 3.60 -7.21 -19.27
CA ASP A 46 2.91 -7.94 -20.34
C ASP A 46 3.89 -8.21 -21.50
N THR A 47 3.46 -8.98 -22.48
CA THR A 47 4.15 -9.16 -23.75
C THR A 47 3.53 -8.24 -24.80
N TYR A 48 4.34 -7.37 -25.37
CA TYR A 48 3.91 -6.38 -26.36
C TYR A 48 4.44 -6.74 -27.74
N SER A 49 3.53 -6.92 -28.70
CA SER A 49 3.87 -7.17 -30.11
C SER A 49 4.11 -5.85 -30.82
N ILE A 50 5.27 -5.71 -31.47
CA ILE A 50 5.70 -4.52 -32.19
C ILE A 50 5.92 -4.93 -33.67
N PRO A 51 4.94 -4.73 -34.56
CA PRO A 51 5.09 -5.01 -35.97
C PRO A 51 6.04 -3.99 -36.60
N ILE A 52 7.05 -4.48 -37.30
CA ILE A 52 8.04 -3.72 -38.08
C ILE A 52 7.79 -3.93 -39.55
N LYS A 53 7.68 -2.85 -40.28
CA LYS A 53 7.47 -2.85 -41.74
C LYS A 53 8.62 -2.17 -42.48
N ALA A 54 9.18 -2.85 -43.44
CA ALA A 54 10.08 -2.29 -44.42
C ALA A 54 9.37 -2.29 -45.79
N ALA A 55 9.36 -1.16 -46.46
CA ALA A 55 8.72 -1.03 -47.78
C ALA A 55 9.54 -0.14 -48.70
N ASN A 56 9.46 -0.42 -50.01
CA ASN A 56 9.86 0.47 -51.07
C ASN A 56 8.64 0.76 -51.97
N SER A 57 8.85 1.35 -53.15
CA SER A 57 7.77 1.68 -54.10
C SER A 57 7.02 0.49 -54.66
N SER A 58 7.58 -0.72 -54.60
CA SER A 58 7.06 -1.91 -55.31
C SER A 58 6.74 -3.09 -54.40
N THR A 59 7.34 -3.15 -53.20
CA THR A 59 7.18 -4.30 -52.29
C THR A 59 7.27 -3.88 -50.84
N SER A 60 6.75 -4.70 -49.95
CA SER A 60 6.87 -4.55 -48.51
C SER A 60 7.06 -5.90 -47.83
N ALA A 61 7.78 -5.86 -46.72
CA ALA A 61 7.94 -6.99 -45.81
C ALA A 61 7.63 -6.55 -44.40
N GLU A 62 7.06 -7.45 -43.61
CA GLU A 62 6.70 -7.20 -42.21
C GLU A 62 7.27 -8.32 -41.35
N THR A 63 7.67 -7.95 -40.14
CA THR A 63 8.04 -8.88 -39.07
C THR A 63 7.53 -8.33 -37.73
N THR A 64 7.37 -9.18 -36.73
CA THR A 64 6.90 -8.76 -35.41
C THR A 64 7.99 -9.04 -34.39
N LEU A 65 8.32 -8.03 -33.62
CA LEU A 65 9.15 -8.15 -32.43
C LEU A 65 8.24 -8.30 -31.19
N GLU A 66 8.66 -9.09 -30.21
CA GLU A 66 8.01 -9.22 -28.93
C GLU A 66 8.87 -8.55 -27.86
N ALA A 67 8.31 -7.54 -27.20
CA ALA A 67 8.90 -6.91 -26.04
C ALA A 67 8.22 -7.45 -24.78
N VAL A 68 8.96 -8.20 -23.96
CA VAL A 68 8.48 -8.73 -22.69
C VAL A 68 8.84 -7.75 -21.59
N ILE A 69 7.84 -7.12 -21.00
CA ILE A 69 8.01 -6.24 -19.86
C ILE A 69 7.80 -7.05 -18.59
N THR A 70 8.86 -7.23 -17.80
CA THR A 70 8.81 -7.79 -16.46
C THR A 70 8.46 -6.65 -15.51
N GLY A 71 7.35 -6.77 -14.77
CA GLY A 71 6.88 -5.70 -13.89
C GLY A 71 7.72 -5.55 -12.62
N SER A 72 7.57 -4.39 -11.97
CA SER A 72 8.01 -4.19 -10.60
C SER A 72 6.94 -4.69 -9.63
N TYR A 73 7.38 -5.26 -8.51
CA TYR A 73 6.55 -5.68 -7.40
C TYR A 73 6.76 -4.71 -6.25
N GLU A 74 5.76 -3.89 -5.99
CA GLU A 74 5.81 -2.90 -4.91
C GLU A 74 4.47 -2.88 -4.19
N LEU A 75 4.53 -2.89 -2.87
CA LEU A 75 3.39 -2.90 -1.99
C LEU A 75 3.49 -1.71 -1.03
N LYS A 76 2.35 -1.08 -0.77
CA LYS A 76 2.26 0.00 0.22
C LYS A 76 1.08 -0.25 1.14
N ILE A 77 1.32 -0.13 2.45
CA ILE A 77 0.29 -0.12 3.48
C ILE A 77 0.19 1.27 4.09
N SER A 78 -1.04 1.78 4.23
CA SER A 78 -1.33 3.10 4.78
C SER A 78 -2.74 3.14 5.36
N THR A 79 -3.25 4.34 5.68
CA THR A 79 -4.67 4.58 5.97
C THR A 79 -5.28 5.47 4.90
N PRO A 80 -6.62 5.59 4.81
CA PRO A 80 -7.27 6.45 3.83
C PRO A 80 -6.80 7.91 3.87
N GLU A 81 -6.48 8.41 5.06
CA GLU A 81 -6.04 9.79 5.30
C GLU A 81 -4.52 9.93 5.49
N GLY A 82 -3.79 8.81 5.43
CA GLY A 82 -2.34 8.77 5.69
C GLY A 82 -1.97 8.96 7.17
N ASN A 83 -2.94 9.07 8.06
CA ASN A 83 -2.69 9.23 9.50
C ASN A 83 -2.42 7.86 10.15
N LEU A 84 -1.23 7.69 10.74
CA LEU A 84 -0.77 6.48 11.41
C LEU A 84 -0.85 6.60 12.93
N SER A 85 -1.92 7.19 13.43
CA SER A 85 -2.19 7.29 14.86
C SER A 85 -3.67 7.09 15.17
N THR A 86 -3.95 6.53 16.36
CA THR A 86 -5.30 6.37 16.89
C THR A 86 -5.24 6.38 18.42
N ASP A 87 -6.40 6.51 19.05
CA ASP A 87 -6.60 6.39 20.48
C ASP A 87 -7.42 5.16 20.82
N VAL A 88 -7.24 4.62 22.01
CA VAL A 88 -8.06 3.54 22.58
C VAL A 88 -8.10 3.68 24.08
N THR A 89 -9.25 3.41 24.70
CA THR A 89 -9.33 3.31 26.16
C THR A 89 -8.92 1.91 26.62
N ALA A 90 -8.19 1.81 27.75
CA ALA A 90 -7.85 0.51 28.34
C ALA A 90 -9.10 -0.38 28.48
N GLY A 91 -8.96 -1.67 28.13
CA GLY A 91 -10.05 -2.64 28.10
C GLY A 91 -10.99 -2.54 26.90
N ASN A 92 -10.76 -1.61 25.97
CA ASN A 92 -11.62 -1.43 24.80
C ASN A 92 -10.89 -1.75 23.49
N SER A 93 -11.69 -1.84 22.42
CA SER A 93 -11.19 -2.09 21.06
C SER A 93 -11.32 -0.85 20.20
N ARG A 94 -10.39 -0.69 19.26
CA ARG A 94 -10.40 0.35 18.23
C ARG A 94 -10.21 -0.27 16.86
N THR A 95 -11.12 0.04 15.93
CA THR A 95 -10.97 -0.39 14.53
C THR A 95 -10.29 0.69 13.71
N VAL A 96 -9.25 0.31 12.97
CA VAL A 96 -8.55 1.14 12.00
C VAL A 96 -8.73 0.56 10.60
N ASN A 97 -8.86 1.44 9.59
CA ASN A 97 -8.92 1.04 8.20
C ASN A 97 -7.52 1.10 7.60
N LEU A 98 -7.03 -0.05 7.14
CA LEU A 98 -5.76 -0.16 6.43
C LEU A 98 -6.03 -0.17 4.94
N VAL A 99 -5.30 0.62 4.18
CA VAL A 99 -5.32 0.64 2.72
C VAL A 99 -4.06 -0.04 2.23
N ILE A 100 -4.25 -1.16 1.54
CA ILE A 100 -3.19 -1.92 0.87
C ILE A 100 -3.22 -1.52 -0.60
N GLU A 101 -2.13 -1.01 -1.12
CA GLU A 101 -1.98 -0.51 -2.48
C GLU A 101 -0.86 -1.25 -3.20
N ASN A 102 -1.11 -1.70 -4.41
CA ASN A 102 -0.07 -2.18 -5.31
C ASN A 102 0.48 -0.98 -6.10
N THR A 103 1.62 -0.45 -5.67
CA THR A 103 2.31 0.67 -6.34
C THR A 103 3.23 0.22 -7.45
N GLY A 104 3.42 -1.11 -7.61
CA GLY A 104 4.18 -1.71 -8.69
C GLY A 104 3.42 -1.78 -10.02
N THR A 105 4.02 -2.40 -11.01
CA THR A 105 3.47 -2.57 -12.36
C THR A 105 3.03 -4.00 -12.67
N ALA A 106 3.40 -4.96 -11.82
CA ALA A 106 2.94 -6.36 -11.87
C ALA A 106 1.78 -6.59 -10.89
N THR A 107 0.96 -7.61 -11.17
CA THR A 107 -0.08 -8.07 -10.24
C THR A 107 0.57 -8.77 -9.05
N LEU A 108 0.19 -8.40 -7.84
CA LEU A 108 0.56 -9.09 -6.60
C LEU A 108 -0.48 -10.17 -6.29
N SER A 109 -0.02 -11.32 -5.82
CA SER A 109 -0.86 -12.44 -5.43
C SER A 109 -0.56 -12.86 -3.99
N ASP A 110 -1.55 -13.49 -3.33
CA ASP A 110 -1.41 -14.08 -2.00
C ASP A 110 -0.85 -13.11 -0.94
N ILE A 111 -1.36 -11.87 -0.93
CA ILE A 111 -0.96 -10.85 0.03
C ILE A 111 -1.51 -11.25 1.40
N SER A 112 -0.64 -11.38 2.40
CA SER A 112 -1.01 -11.58 3.79
C SER A 112 -0.80 -10.31 4.60
N VAL A 113 -1.73 -10.03 5.53
CA VAL A 113 -1.64 -8.88 6.44
C VAL A 113 -1.54 -9.37 7.88
N LYS A 114 -0.55 -8.86 8.60
CA LYS A 114 -0.24 -9.23 9.98
C LYS A 114 -0.11 -7.99 10.84
N ALA A 115 -0.26 -8.15 12.16
CA ALA A 115 0.03 -7.12 13.14
C ALA A 115 1.05 -7.63 14.15
N SER A 116 2.00 -6.77 14.49
CA SER A 116 2.89 -6.92 15.64
C SER A 116 2.43 -5.92 16.70
N THR A 117 1.78 -6.43 17.74
CA THR A 117 1.18 -5.63 18.83
C THR A 117 2.05 -5.64 20.07
N PRO A 118 1.88 -4.70 21.00
CA PRO A 118 2.48 -4.76 22.33
C PRO A 118 2.04 -6.04 23.08
N PRO A 119 2.76 -6.43 24.15
CA PRO A 119 2.38 -7.59 24.97
C PRO A 119 0.95 -7.49 25.51
N ASN A 120 0.21 -8.60 25.45
CA ASN A 120 -1.18 -8.73 25.91
C ASN A 120 -2.23 -7.94 25.13
N TRP A 121 -1.83 -7.34 23.98
CA TRP A 121 -2.78 -6.74 23.05
C TRP A 121 -3.25 -7.78 22.04
N GLU A 122 -4.47 -7.64 21.59
CA GLU A 122 -5.06 -8.47 20.54
C GLU A 122 -5.26 -7.68 19.25
N SER A 123 -5.16 -8.35 18.12
CA SER A 123 -5.46 -7.78 16.81
C SER A 123 -6.27 -8.76 15.99
N GLU A 124 -7.36 -8.29 15.42
CA GLU A 124 -8.23 -9.06 14.52
C GLU A 124 -8.39 -8.32 13.20
N PHE A 125 -8.46 -9.08 12.11
CA PHE A 125 -8.71 -8.56 10.78
C PHE A 125 -10.04 -9.08 10.24
N ASN A 126 -10.79 -8.22 9.53
CA ASN A 126 -11.96 -8.71 8.79
C ASN A 126 -11.56 -9.64 7.63
N SER A 127 -10.35 -9.51 7.13
CA SER A 127 -9.68 -10.40 6.18
C SER A 127 -8.19 -10.17 6.31
N ASP A 128 -7.44 -11.22 6.58
CA ASP A 128 -5.98 -11.22 6.70
C ASP A 128 -5.28 -11.57 5.37
N LYS A 129 -6.08 -11.86 4.31
CA LYS A 129 -5.57 -12.26 2.99
C LYS A 129 -6.27 -11.54 1.86
N ILE A 130 -5.50 -11.18 0.84
CA ILE A 130 -5.97 -10.68 -0.45
C ILE A 130 -5.43 -11.60 -1.53
N ALA A 131 -6.31 -12.29 -2.26
CA ALA A 131 -5.90 -13.27 -3.25
C ALA A 131 -5.11 -12.66 -4.41
N SER A 132 -5.49 -11.45 -4.84
CA SER A 132 -4.84 -10.75 -5.95
C SER A 132 -5.10 -9.26 -5.89
N LEU A 133 -4.10 -8.45 -6.27
CA LEU A 133 -4.18 -6.99 -6.35
C LEU A 133 -3.44 -6.53 -7.62
N LYS A 134 -4.17 -6.02 -8.59
CA LYS A 134 -3.59 -5.55 -9.86
C LYS A 134 -2.77 -4.28 -9.65
N ALA A 135 -1.90 -3.98 -10.61
CA ALA A 135 -1.13 -2.73 -10.65
C ALA A 135 -2.04 -1.50 -10.48
N GLY A 136 -1.73 -0.65 -9.49
CA GLY A 136 -2.51 0.55 -9.14
C GLY A 136 -3.83 0.27 -8.43
N GLU A 137 -4.14 -0.98 -8.08
CA GLU A 137 -5.35 -1.33 -7.34
C GLU A 137 -5.12 -1.17 -5.82
N THR A 138 -6.18 -0.79 -5.11
CA THR A 138 -6.19 -0.65 -3.66
C THR A 138 -7.24 -1.57 -3.03
N LYS A 139 -6.95 -2.07 -1.83
CA LYS A 139 -7.88 -2.84 -1.01
C LYS A 139 -7.89 -2.33 0.42
N THR A 140 -9.08 -2.11 0.98
CA THR A 140 -9.22 -1.73 2.39
C THR A 140 -9.49 -2.95 3.25
N ILE A 141 -8.71 -3.08 4.33
CA ILE A 141 -8.85 -4.11 5.37
C ILE A 141 -9.13 -3.39 6.69
N LYS A 142 -10.06 -3.91 7.47
CA LYS A 142 -10.33 -3.43 8.84
C LYS A 142 -9.50 -4.25 9.81
N ALA A 143 -8.68 -3.57 10.61
CA ALA A 143 -7.95 -4.13 11.72
C ALA A 143 -8.57 -3.62 13.03
N THR A 144 -8.95 -4.51 13.91
CA THR A 144 -9.45 -4.17 15.25
C THR A 144 -8.34 -4.48 16.25
N LEU A 145 -7.90 -3.45 16.97
CA LEU A 145 -6.92 -3.54 18.06
C LEU A 145 -7.67 -3.51 19.39
N THR A 146 -7.36 -4.43 20.29
CA THR A 146 -7.92 -4.48 21.65
C THR A 146 -6.80 -4.27 22.65
N ALA A 147 -6.92 -3.20 23.45
CA ALA A 147 -6.02 -2.94 24.56
C ALA A 147 -6.47 -3.75 25.79
N PRO A 148 -5.55 -4.36 26.57
CA PRO A 148 -5.91 -5.06 27.79
C PRO A 148 -6.46 -4.09 28.86
N ASP A 149 -7.26 -4.61 29.79
CA ASP A 149 -7.85 -3.81 30.89
C ASP A 149 -6.80 -3.11 31.73
N GLU A 150 -5.62 -3.74 31.90
CA GLU A 150 -4.51 -3.26 32.70
C GLU A 150 -3.54 -2.35 31.90
N ALA A 151 -3.88 -1.99 30.68
CA ALA A 151 -3.04 -1.10 29.86
C ALA A 151 -2.86 0.24 30.55
N ILE A 152 -1.61 0.62 30.77
CA ILE A 152 -1.26 1.91 31.37
C ILE A 152 -1.45 3.01 30.33
N ALA A 153 -1.98 4.17 30.73
CA ALA A 153 -2.10 5.32 29.86
C ALA A 153 -0.72 5.73 29.31
N GLY A 154 -0.64 5.91 28.01
CA GLY A 154 0.61 6.21 27.31
C GLY A 154 0.56 5.86 25.85
N ASP A 155 1.69 6.02 25.17
CA ASP A 155 1.84 5.74 23.74
C ASP A 155 2.43 4.37 23.51
N TYR A 156 1.74 3.60 22.69
CA TYR A 156 2.14 2.27 22.25
C TYR A 156 2.33 2.27 20.74
N VAL A 157 3.11 1.32 20.24
CA VAL A 157 3.33 1.15 18.80
C VAL A 157 2.84 -0.23 18.38
N THR A 158 1.96 -0.26 17.38
CA THR A 158 1.56 -1.47 16.67
C THR A 158 2.04 -1.35 15.22
N THR A 159 2.73 -2.36 14.71
CA THR A 159 3.18 -2.39 13.32
C THR A 159 2.30 -3.35 12.53
N PHE A 160 1.69 -2.85 11.48
CA PHE A 160 0.99 -3.66 10.48
C PHE A 160 1.93 -3.93 9.32
N THR A 161 2.03 -5.18 8.91
CA THR A 161 2.83 -5.63 7.77
C THR A 161 1.93 -6.26 6.73
N ALA A 162 2.05 -5.82 5.50
CA ALA A 162 1.49 -6.50 4.33
C ALA A 162 2.63 -7.12 3.53
N GLU A 163 2.55 -8.41 3.21
CA GLU A 163 3.63 -9.14 2.56
C GLU A 163 3.13 -10.11 1.50
N THR A 164 3.94 -10.29 0.45
CA THR A 164 3.84 -11.34 -0.57
C THR A 164 5.18 -12.03 -0.70
N ALA A 165 5.32 -12.97 -1.67
CA ALA A 165 6.63 -13.58 -1.98
C ALA A 165 7.65 -12.55 -2.54
N GLU A 166 7.17 -11.48 -3.21
CA GLU A 166 8.00 -10.56 -3.97
C GLU A 166 8.16 -9.17 -3.30
N ALA A 167 7.21 -8.78 -2.45
CA ALA A 167 7.18 -7.44 -1.85
C ALA A 167 6.62 -7.45 -0.43
N SER A 168 7.08 -6.51 0.38
CA SER A 168 6.55 -6.28 1.72
C SER A 168 6.52 -4.79 2.06
N SER A 169 5.60 -4.39 2.93
CA SER A 169 5.46 -3.03 3.40
C SER A 169 4.94 -3.00 4.84
N ASP A 170 5.50 -2.10 5.64
CA ASP A 170 5.15 -1.92 7.03
C ASP A 170 4.54 -0.54 7.29
N ALA A 171 3.58 -0.47 8.21
CA ALA A 171 3.05 0.76 8.74
C ALA A 171 3.04 0.71 10.27
N SER A 172 3.82 1.60 10.90
CA SER A 172 3.87 1.71 12.36
C SER A 172 2.84 2.71 12.84
N PHE A 173 1.88 2.22 13.62
CA PHE A 173 0.81 3.01 14.22
C PHE A 173 1.16 3.37 15.66
N ARG A 174 1.04 4.66 15.97
CA ARG A 174 1.01 5.13 17.35
C ARG A 174 -0.40 4.98 17.90
N VAL A 175 -0.55 4.22 18.99
CA VAL A 175 -1.83 4.02 19.67
C VAL A 175 -1.73 4.66 21.06
N ALA A 176 -2.47 5.76 21.26
CA ALA A 176 -2.54 6.42 22.56
C ALA A 176 -3.57 5.71 23.43
N VAL A 177 -3.14 5.15 24.57
CA VAL A 177 -4.05 4.57 25.56
C VAL A 177 -4.49 5.65 26.52
N GLU A 178 -5.81 5.83 26.63
CA GLU A 178 -6.44 6.76 27.57
C GLU A 178 -7.07 6.02 28.73
N THR A 179 -7.07 6.65 29.90
CA THR A 179 -7.79 6.12 31.08
C THR A 179 -9.28 6.37 30.96
N SER A 180 -10.08 5.40 31.43
CA SER A 180 -11.53 5.57 31.46
C SER A 180 -11.94 6.74 32.38
N THR A 181 -12.69 7.68 31.84
CA THR A 181 -13.26 8.82 32.56
C THR A 181 -14.20 8.39 33.71
N LEU A 182 -14.70 7.15 33.67
CA LEU A 182 -15.58 6.59 34.73
C LEU A 182 -14.91 6.58 36.09
N TRP A 183 -13.61 6.28 36.18
CA TRP A 183 -12.85 6.31 37.44
C TRP A 183 -12.77 7.69 38.03
N GLY A 184 -12.69 8.73 37.21
CA GLY A 184 -12.75 10.12 37.64
C GLY A 184 -14.10 10.49 38.29
N ILE A 185 -15.21 10.03 37.69
CA ILE A 185 -16.57 10.24 38.20
C ILE A 185 -16.76 9.51 39.53
N VAL A 186 -16.30 8.26 39.65
CA VAL A 186 -16.34 7.48 40.87
C VAL A 186 -15.55 8.15 41.99
N ALA A 187 -14.36 8.67 41.71
CA ALA A 187 -13.57 9.41 42.67
C ALA A 187 -14.28 10.68 43.21
N ILE A 188 -14.91 11.45 42.32
CA ILE A 188 -15.71 12.63 42.68
C ILE A 188 -16.89 12.23 43.56
N LEU A 189 -17.61 11.15 43.23
CA LEU A 189 -18.73 10.64 44.04
C LEU A 189 -18.29 10.24 45.42
N ILE A 190 -17.15 9.55 45.59
CA ILE A 190 -16.60 9.17 46.88
C ILE A 190 -16.28 10.42 47.70
N ILE A 191 -15.64 11.43 47.10
CA ILE A 191 -15.33 12.70 47.75
C ILE A 191 -16.59 13.41 48.25
N LEU A 192 -17.64 13.46 47.41
CA LEU A 192 -18.93 14.06 47.79
C LEU A 192 -19.61 13.30 48.95
N ILE A 193 -19.56 11.96 48.94
CA ILE A 193 -20.09 11.14 50.02
C ILE A 193 -19.33 11.42 51.34
N VAL A 194 -18.01 11.49 51.28
CA VAL A 194 -17.16 11.79 52.46
C VAL A 194 -17.46 13.18 53.01
N ILE A 195 -17.50 14.19 52.12
CA ILE A 195 -17.81 15.58 52.53
C ILE A 195 -19.22 15.66 53.13
N GLY A 196 -20.22 15.04 52.47
CA GLY A 196 -21.60 14.98 52.94
C GLY A 196 -21.72 14.27 54.28
N GLY A 197 -21.01 13.15 54.45
CA GLY A 197 -20.93 12.43 55.73
C GLY A 197 -20.32 13.25 56.86
N LEU A 198 -19.21 13.93 56.61
CA LEU A 198 -18.57 14.83 57.57
C LEU A 198 -19.50 16.00 57.94
N TYR A 199 -20.13 16.63 56.93
CA TYR A 199 -21.12 17.70 57.18
C TYR A 199 -22.26 17.22 58.08
N PHE A 200 -22.80 16.01 57.79
CA PHE A 200 -23.87 15.43 58.61
C PHE A 200 -23.41 15.17 60.06
N ILE A 201 -22.24 14.61 60.25
CA ILE A 201 -21.66 14.37 61.56
C ILE A 201 -21.47 15.68 62.35
N PHE A 202 -20.86 16.70 61.72
CA PHE A 202 -20.66 18.00 62.34
C PHE A 202 -22.00 18.67 62.70
N ARG A 203 -23.00 18.58 61.83
CA ARG A 203 -24.33 19.14 62.10
C ARG A 203 -25.06 18.42 63.23
N LYS A 204 -24.88 17.09 63.36
CA LYS A 204 -25.60 16.26 64.35
C LYS A 204 -24.88 16.27 65.70
N PHE A 205 -23.57 16.28 65.73
CA PHE A 205 -22.78 16.15 66.96
C PHE A 205 -21.96 17.40 67.32
N GLY A 206 -21.83 18.36 66.42
CA GLY A 206 -21.02 19.58 66.63
C GLY A 206 -21.70 20.72 67.40
N ARG A 207 -22.87 20.47 67.98
CA ARG A 207 -23.53 21.43 68.89
C ARG A 207 -23.22 21.07 70.33
N ARG A 208 -22.20 21.61 70.81
CA ARG A 208 -22.05 22.01 72.26
C ARG A 208 -21.60 23.43 72.32
#